data_cdc666804c37135211b8ef938cb0f1fc
#
_entry.id   cdc666804c37135211b8ef938cb0f1fc
#
_cell.length_a   1.000
_cell.length_b   1.000
_cell.length_c   1.000
_cell.angle_alpha   90.00
_cell.angle_beta   90.00
_cell.angle_gamma   90.00
#
_symmetry.space_group_name_H-M   'P 1'
#
loop_
_entity.id
_entity.type
_entity.pdbx_description
1 polymer ?
#
loop_
_entity_poly.entity_id
_entity_poly.type
_entity_poly.pdbx_seq_one_letter_code
_entity_poly.pdbx_strand_id
1 'polypeptide(L)'
;MDKAYEGKNVLITGATGFIGSMLLKTLSEKLEGVGRIYCLYHTTPPSQAYAHDKRVVWIKGDIRKENWDIATSWLQEIRKDVDIVFHLAAYTRWDTDIQDQVHANTLSALQGATLVATFEKRALFLVTSSYWALCNRSATEHIEERIYQDSTAESELEEIVTKGGSARLCEWPNAYAYSKNLMERLLHQRYPHLPIMVARITSVTGAWAYPSQGYCNFSISLPAFIRSIALGGVKHFPVSMKTAINDMIPVDICVNMLLANAVDPSNSMFQVVHCSSATRNIPTLGQVAEMAGHISYFENQYEFDEALAHLNEKQAKLNRVIVEAYGFAMENRFIFNDAQVRRPLQWMSQDALAKFPIDVEELEWTAIIAAMKKELSLLATARAA
;
A
#
# COMPACT_ATOMS: atom_id res chain seq x y z
N MET A 1 7.53 -20.20 6.90
CA MET A 1 6.91 -19.02 7.54
C MET A 1 6.82 -19.19 9.06
N ASP A 2 6.05 -20.17 9.58
CA ASP A 2 5.80 -20.31 11.03
C ASP A 2 7.09 -20.32 11.85
N LYS A 3 8.07 -21.17 11.49
CA LYS A 3 9.39 -21.23 12.14
C LYS A 3 10.15 -19.89 12.11
N ALA A 4 10.02 -19.13 11.02
CA ALA A 4 10.74 -17.87 10.86
C ALA A 4 10.17 -16.75 11.74
N TYR A 5 8.91 -16.87 12.14
CA TYR A 5 8.24 -15.94 13.05
C TYR A 5 8.19 -16.41 14.51
N GLU A 6 8.64 -17.63 14.80
CA GLU A 6 8.60 -18.18 16.16
C GLU A 6 9.38 -17.30 17.14
N GLY A 7 8.69 -16.82 18.17
CA GLY A 7 9.23 -15.94 19.20
C GLY A 7 9.57 -14.50 18.75
N LYS A 8 9.37 -14.14 17.49
CA LYS A 8 9.64 -12.76 17.02
C LYS A 8 8.57 -11.79 17.51
N ASN A 9 9.02 -10.67 18.04
CA ASN A 9 8.16 -9.55 18.40
C ASN A 9 8.11 -8.53 17.26
N VAL A 10 6.91 -8.05 16.94
CA VAL A 10 6.69 -7.12 15.85
C VAL A 10 6.04 -5.83 16.32
N LEU A 11 6.40 -4.70 15.70
CA LEU A 11 5.75 -3.40 15.89
C LEU A 11 5.09 -3.01 14.57
N ILE A 12 3.79 -2.68 14.61
CA ILE A 12 3.01 -2.28 13.44
C ILE A 12 2.51 -0.85 13.63
N THR A 13 2.85 0.04 12.72
CA THR A 13 2.13 1.31 12.57
C THR A 13 1.09 1.18 11.47
N GLY A 14 -0.04 1.87 11.59
CA GLY A 14 -1.13 1.74 10.63
C GLY A 14 -1.93 0.43 10.74
N ALA A 15 -1.88 -0.25 11.90
CA ALA A 15 -2.63 -1.49 12.17
C ALA A 15 -4.16 -1.35 12.02
N THR A 16 -4.70 -0.13 12.07
CA THR A 16 -6.12 0.17 11.85
C THR A 16 -6.46 0.47 10.38
N GLY A 17 -5.46 0.57 9.49
CA GLY A 17 -5.63 0.74 8.05
C GLY A 17 -5.93 -0.58 7.33
N PHE A 18 -6.20 -0.53 6.02
CA PHE A 18 -6.59 -1.73 5.26
C PHE A 18 -5.50 -2.81 5.24
N ILE A 19 -4.27 -2.46 4.79
CA ILE A 19 -3.16 -3.42 4.74
C ILE A 19 -2.73 -3.81 6.16
N GLY A 20 -2.66 -2.83 7.08
CA GLY A 20 -2.22 -3.08 8.46
C GLY A 20 -3.18 -3.96 9.26
N SER A 21 -4.50 -3.79 9.09
CA SER A 21 -5.49 -4.66 9.74
C SER A 21 -5.43 -6.09 9.18
N MET A 22 -5.17 -6.23 7.87
CA MET A 22 -4.97 -7.52 7.24
C MET A 22 -3.67 -8.19 7.72
N LEU A 23 -2.59 -7.42 7.87
CA LEU A 23 -1.32 -7.91 8.44
C LEU A 23 -1.51 -8.38 9.88
N LEU A 24 -2.16 -7.56 10.73
CA LEU A 24 -2.46 -7.93 12.12
C LEU A 24 -3.29 -9.22 12.18
N LYS A 25 -4.32 -9.31 11.33
CA LYS A 25 -5.16 -10.52 11.25
C LYS A 25 -4.35 -11.75 10.87
N THR A 26 -3.48 -11.65 9.87
CA THR A 26 -2.65 -12.76 9.43
C THR A 26 -1.64 -13.19 10.49
N LEU A 27 -1.00 -12.25 11.20
CA LEU A 27 -0.09 -12.52 12.31
C LEU A 27 -0.81 -13.20 13.48
N SER A 28 -2.00 -12.71 13.84
CA SER A 28 -2.76 -13.24 14.98
C SER A 28 -3.35 -14.62 14.70
N GLU A 29 -3.93 -14.84 13.51
CA GLU A 29 -4.71 -16.05 13.21
C GLU A 29 -3.92 -17.14 12.48
N LYS A 30 -2.87 -16.77 11.72
CA LYS A 30 -2.09 -17.74 10.92
C LYS A 30 -0.69 -18.00 11.45
N LEU A 31 -0.11 -17.14 12.30
CA LEU A 31 1.24 -17.28 12.83
C LEU A 31 1.21 -17.40 14.36
N GLU A 32 0.81 -18.59 14.84
CA GLU A 32 0.61 -18.87 16.27
C GLU A 32 1.88 -18.66 17.11
N GLY A 33 3.06 -18.96 16.52
CA GLY A 33 4.36 -18.84 17.18
C GLY A 33 4.92 -17.42 17.27
N VAL A 34 4.28 -16.41 16.66
CA VAL A 34 4.74 -15.01 16.78
C VAL A 34 4.65 -14.56 18.25
N GLY A 35 5.63 -13.79 18.68
CA GLY A 35 5.67 -13.23 20.03
C GLY A 35 4.67 -12.08 20.22
N ARG A 36 5.10 -10.96 20.80
CA ARG A 36 4.23 -9.79 20.95
C ARG A 36 4.02 -9.07 19.65
N ILE A 37 2.80 -8.56 19.45
CA ILE A 37 2.38 -7.77 18.31
C ILE A 37 1.99 -6.38 18.85
N TYR A 38 2.94 -5.45 18.84
CA TYR A 38 2.70 -4.08 19.25
C TYR A 38 2.02 -3.32 18.09
N CYS A 39 0.85 -2.77 18.34
CA CYS A 39 0.06 -2.03 17.34
C CYS A 39 -0.04 -0.56 17.73
N LEU A 40 0.66 0.32 16.99
CA LEU A 40 0.56 1.76 17.21
C LEU A 40 -0.74 2.29 16.60
N TYR A 41 -1.54 3.02 17.41
CA TYR A 41 -2.74 3.71 16.95
C TYR A 41 -2.73 5.18 17.36
N HIS A 42 -3.39 6.03 16.57
CA HIS A 42 -3.50 7.46 16.84
C HIS A 42 -4.95 7.86 17.19
N THR A 43 -5.78 8.12 16.19
CA THR A 43 -7.16 8.57 16.36
C THR A 43 -8.20 7.45 16.25
N THR A 44 -7.94 6.47 15.36
CA THR A 44 -8.85 5.34 15.20
C THR A 44 -8.71 4.39 16.38
N PRO A 45 -9.80 4.11 17.12
CA PRO A 45 -9.73 3.21 18.27
C PRO A 45 -9.27 1.81 17.89
N PRO A 46 -8.59 1.10 18.84
CA PRO A 46 -8.26 -0.31 18.68
C PRO A 46 -9.47 -1.20 18.40
N SER A 47 -9.28 -2.20 17.53
CA SER A 47 -10.33 -3.18 17.29
C SER A 47 -10.50 -4.13 18.48
N GLN A 48 -11.74 -4.29 18.95
CA GLN A 48 -12.09 -5.24 19.99
C GLN A 48 -11.98 -6.72 19.55
N ALA A 49 -11.89 -6.96 18.22
CA ALA A 49 -11.75 -8.30 17.67
C ALA A 49 -10.53 -9.06 18.20
N TYR A 50 -9.49 -8.33 18.63
CA TYR A 50 -8.24 -8.93 19.14
C TYR A 50 -8.12 -8.91 20.68
N ALA A 51 -9.18 -8.57 21.42
CA ALA A 51 -9.16 -8.54 22.88
C ALA A 51 -8.85 -9.91 23.53
N HIS A 52 -9.09 -10.99 22.80
CA HIS A 52 -8.80 -12.34 23.24
C HIS A 52 -7.35 -12.78 22.99
N ASP A 53 -6.62 -12.14 22.06
CA ASP A 53 -5.22 -12.46 21.75
C ASP A 53 -4.27 -11.65 22.64
N LYS A 54 -3.73 -12.27 23.68
CA LYS A 54 -2.83 -11.65 24.65
C LYS A 54 -1.50 -11.19 24.05
N ARG A 55 -1.17 -11.61 22.83
CA ARG A 55 0.03 -11.17 22.11
C ARG A 55 -0.15 -9.77 21.52
N VAL A 56 -1.40 -9.35 21.24
CA VAL A 56 -1.73 -8.05 20.65
C VAL A 56 -1.76 -6.96 21.72
N VAL A 57 -0.87 -6.01 21.59
CA VAL A 57 -0.71 -4.88 22.52
C VAL A 57 -0.92 -3.57 21.76
N TRP A 58 -1.98 -2.86 22.11
CA TRP A 58 -2.28 -1.56 21.51
C TRP A 58 -1.58 -0.43 22.25
N ILE A 59 -0.82 0.39 21.52
CA ILE A 59 -0.05 1.51 22.06
C ILE A 59 -0.50 2.79 21.38
N LYS A 60 -0.84 3.80 22.15
CA LYS A 60 -1.17 5.12 21.61
C LYS A 60 0.10 5.86 21.20
N GLY A 61 0.07 6.52 20.04
CA GLY A 61 1.17 7.32 19.53
C GLY A 61 0.81 8.11 18.29
N ASP A 62 1.73 8.94 17.83
CA ASP A 62 1.61 9.73 16.60
C ASP A 62 2.93 9.66 15.83
N ILE A 63 2.93 9.02 14.68
CA ILE A 63 4.14 8.84 13.86
C ILE A 63 4.79 10.15 13.40
N ARG A 64 4.08 11.27 13.48
CA ARG A 64 4.58 12.61 13.10
C ARG A 64 5.42 13.27 14.20
N LYS A 65 5.47 12.67 15.40
CA LYS A 65 6.18 13.20 16.54
C LYS A 65 7.43 12.40 16.85
N GLU A 66 8.34 12.98 17.61
CA GLU A 66 9.56 12.33 18.06
C GLU A 66 9.24 11.00 18.77
N ASN A 67 10.06 9.97 18.49
CA ASN A 67 9.84 8.60 19.00
C ASN A 67 8.39 8.10 18.78
N TRP A 68 7.70 8.62 17.75
CA TRP A 68 6.30 8.32 17.43
C TRP A 68 5.32 8.58 18.59
N ASP A 69 5.65 9.51 19.49
CA ASP A 69 4.86 9.86 20.69
C ASP A 69 4.55 8.62 21.59
N ILE A 70 5.42 7.62 21.54
CA ILE A 70 5.27 6.40 22.34
C ILE A 70 5.72 6.70 23.77
N ALA A 71 4.90 6.35 24.77
CA ALA A 71 5.24 6.54 26.17
C ALA A 71 6.56 5.83 26.55
N THR A 72 7.37 6.46 27.39
CA THR A 72 8.74 6.00 27.75
C THR A 72 8.78 4.54 28.23
N SER A 73 7.78 4.09 28.98
CA SER A 73 7.69 2.69 29.44
C SER A 73 7.62 1.70 28.28
N TRP A 74 6.79 2.00 27.27
CA TRP A 74 6.68 1.18 26.07
C TRP A 74 7.92 1.30 25.17
N LEU A 75 8.54 2.49 25.09
CA LEU A 75 9.78 2.66 24.32
C LEU A 75 10.91 1.79 24.82
N GLN A 76 11.07 1.66 26.15
CA GLN A 76 12.08 0.80 26.73
C GLN A 76 11.87 -0.67 26.35
N GLU A 77 10.63 -1.15 26.43
CA GLU A 77 10.28 -2.51 26.05
C GLU A 77 10.47 -2.76 24.56
N ILE A 78 9.95 -1.88 23.70
CA ILE A 78 10.07 -1.98 22.25
C ILE A 78 11.52 -1.99 21.78
N ARG A 79 12.37 -1.10 22.32
CA ARG A 79 13.80 -1.03 21.99
C ARG A 79 14.54 -2.33 22.28
N LYS A 80 14.15 -3.00 23.37
CA LYS A 80 14.77 -4.25 23.78
C LYS A 80 14.27 -5.46 23.01
N ASP A 81 12.97 -5.51 22.73
CA ASP A 81 12.30 -6.76 22.38
C ASP A 81 11.94 -6.89 20.88
N VAL A 82 11.72 -5.78 20.16
CA VAL A 82 11.20 -5.83 18.79
C VAL A 82 12.25 -6.35 17.79
N ASP A 83 11.82 -7.29 16.95
CA ASP A 83 12.63 -7.89 15.87
C ASP A 83 12.29 -7.32 14.50
N ILE A 84 11.03 -6.93 14.26
CA ILE A 84 10.56 -6.41 12.97
C ILE A 84 9.60 -5.24 13.22
N VAL A 85 9.81 -4.14 12.51
CA VAL A 85 8.90 -3.00 12.47
C VAL A 85 8.25 -2.95 11.09
N PHE A 86 6.92 -3.05 11.05
CA PHE A 86 6.11 -2.82 9.85
C PHE A 86 5.54 -1.40 9.90
N HIS A 87 6.18 -0.47 9.19
CA HIS A 87 5.71 0.90 9.10
C HIS A 87 4.76 1.06 7.91
N LEU A 88 3.45 0.83 8.17
CA LEU A 88 2.38 0.87 7.17
C LEU A 88 1.52 2.13 7.27
N ALA A 89 1.70 2.92 8.33
CA ALA A 89 1.00 4.19 8.47
C ALA A 89 1.48 5.17 7.40
N ALA A 90 0.53 5.74 6.69
CA ALA A 90 0.79 6.72 5.64
C ALA A 90 -0.43 7.63 5.43
N TYR A 91 -0.20 8.84 4.93
CA TYR A 91 -1.23 9.72 4.47
C TYR A 91 -1.38 9.55 2.95
N THR A 92 -2.47 8.94 2.52
CA THR A 92 -2.65 8.48 1.13
C THR A 92 -3.60 9.35 0.29
N ARG A 93 -4.02 10.50 0.81
CA ARG A 93 -4.87 11.43 0.06
C ARG A 93 -4.05 12.18 -1.00
N TRP A 94 -4.64 12.37 -2.19
CA TRP A 94 -3.96 13.03 -3.31
C TRP A 94 -4.23 14.53 -3.39
N ASP A 95 -5.26 14.99 -2.66
CA ASP A 95 -5.76 16.37 -2.66
C ASP A 95 -5.17 17.25 -1.54
N THR A 96 -4.00 16.91 -1.03
CA THR A 96 -3.31 17.62 0.05
C THR A 96 -2.00 18.22 -0.41
N ASP A 97 -1.54 19.25 0.30
CA ASP A 97 -0.29 19.90 -0.02
C ASP A 97 0.95 19.04 0.28
N ILE A 98 2.09 19.47 -0.27
CA ILE A 98 3.34 18.71 -0.17
C ILE A 98 3.91 18.72 1.25
N GLN A 99 3.69 19.78 2.04
CA GLN A 99 4.21 19.84 3.41
C GLN A 99 3.54 18.79 4.28
N ASP A 100 2.21 18.67 4.22
CA ASP A 100 1.46 17.64 4.95
C ASP A 100 1.88 16.25 4.53
N GLN A 101 2.05 16.01 3.21
CA GLN A 101 2.49 14.73 2.69
C GLN A 101 3.91 14.37 3.14
N VAL A 102 4.85 15.30 3.08
CA VAL A 102 6.23 15.10 3.53
C VAL A 102 6.27 14.87 5.03
N HIS A 103 5.50 15.63 5.81
CA HIS A 103 5.45 15.45 7.26
C HIS A 103 4.92 14.06 7.66
N ALA A 104 3.84 13.61 7.01
CA ALA A 104 3.19 12.35 7.34
C ALA A 104 3.90 11.11 6.74
N ASN A 105 4.52 11.22 5.56
CA ASN A 105 5.08 10.07 4.85
C ASN A 105 6.61 10.04 4.89
N THR A 106 7.28 11.18 4.68
CA THR A 106 8.74 11.24 4.61
C THR A 106 9.36 11.36 6.01
N LEU A 107 9.01 12.41 6.76
CA LEU A 107 9.60 12.66 8.08
C LEU A 107 9.23 11.58 9.10
N SER A 108 8.00 11.07 9.06
CA SER A 108 7.58 9.97 9.94
C SER A 108 8.39 8.69 9.72
N ALA A 109 8.74 8.37 8.49
CA ALA A 109 9.58 7.22 8.17
C ALA A 109 11.04 7.45 8.59
N LEU A 110 11.58 8.66 8.42
CA LEU A 110 12.91 9.02 8.92
C LEU A 110 12.98 8.94 10.44
N GLN A 111 11.95 9.42 11.14
CA GLN A 111 11.84 9.26 12.60
C GLN A 111 11.78 7.78 13.00
N GLY A 112 11.06 6.96 12.23
CA GLY A 112 11.03 5.51 12.43
C GLY A 112 12.40 4.87 12.30
N ALA A 113 13.16 5.23 11.27
CA ALA A 113 14.53 4.74 11.08
C ALA A 113 15.45 5.20 12.23
N THR A 114 15.32 6.47 12.67
CA THR A 114 16.04 6.97 13.86
C THR A 114 15.70 6.16 15.11
N LEU A 115 14.41 5.86 15.33
CA LEU A 115 13.96 5.05 16.45
C LEU A 115 14.52 3.63 16.40
N VAL A 116 14.41 2.97 15.24
CA VAL A 116 14.92 1.59 15.05
C VAL A 116 16.44 1.51 15.23
N ALA A 117 17.17 2.56 14.88
CA ALA A 117 18.61 2.64 15.11
C ALA A 117 18.98 2.59 16.63
N THR A 118 18.03 2.85 17.52
CA THR A 118 18.23 2.76 18.97
C THR A 118 17.86 1.40 19.58
N PHE A 119 17.40 0.43 18.76
CA PHE A 119 17.01 -0.87 19.27
C PHE A 119 18.22 -1.72 19.62
N GLU A 120 18.09 -2.50 20.69
CA GLU A 120 19.15 -3.40 21.14
C GLU A 120 19.36 -4.57 20.18
N LYS A 121 18.27 -5.06 19.58
CA LYS A 121 18.31 -6.03 18.50
C LYS A 121 18.47 -5.32 17.15
N ARG A 122 19.12 -5.98 16.22
CA ARG A 122 19.16 -5.54 14.81
C ARG A 122 17.82 -5.80 14.14
N ALA A 123 16.83 -4.97 14.46
CA ALA A 123 15.48 -5.12 13.94
C ALA A 123 15.37 -4.70 12.47
N LEU A 124 14.60 -5.45 11.68
CA LEU A 124 14.23 -5.02 10.33
C LEU A 124 13.23 -3.85 10.40
N PHE A 125 13.51 -2.77 9.69
CA PHE A 125 12.56 -1.68 9.43
C PHE A 125 11.94 -1.84 8.04
N LEU A 126 10.77 -2.47 7.94
CA LEU A 126 10.01 -2.54 6.70
C LEU A 126 9.10 -1.33 6.61
N VAL A 127 9.32 -0.49 5.61
CA VAL A 127 8.53 0.71 5.34
C VAL A 127 7.79 0.59 4.02
N THR A 128 6.49 0.91 4.02
CA THR A 128 5.71 0.89 2.78
C THR A 128 5.91 2.16 1.97
N SER A 129 6.27 1.96 0.72
CA SER A 129 6.24 2.94 -0.34
C SER A 129 5.13 2.63 -1.34
N SER A 130 5.15 3.23 -2.48
CA SER A 130 4.16 3.07 -3.54
C SER A 130 4.84 3.00 -4.90
N TYR A 131 4.25 2.26 -5.84
CA TYR A 131 4.67 2.32 -7.24
C TYR A 131 4.55 3.75 -7.80
N TRP A 132 3.65 4.59 -7.26
CA TRP A 132 3.53 6.01 -7.62
C TRP A 132 4.78 6.84 -7.31
N ALA A 133 5.64 6.38 -6.40
CA ALA A 133 6.92 7.05 -6.13
C ALA A 133 7.83 7.20 -7.36
N LEU A 134 7.59 6.38 -8.39
CA LEU A 134 8.41 6.32 -9.60
C LEU A 134 7.72 6.88 -10.85
N CYS A 135 6.62 7.60 -10.68
CA CYS A 135 5.85 8.19 -11.78
C CYS A 135 6.60 9.28 -12.57
N ASN A 136 7.72 9.77 -12.08
CA ASN A 136 8.62 10.65 -12.81
C ASN A 136 9.56 9.92 -13.78
N ARG A 137 9.44 8.59 -13.89
CA ARG A 137 10.24 7.78 -14.82
C ARG A 137 9.59 7.73 -16.19
N SER A 138 10.32 7.24 -17.17
CA SER A 138 9.79 7.07 -18.52
C SER A 138 8.60 6.10 -18.55
N ALA A 139 7.58 6.44 -19.31
CA ALA A 139 6.31 5.71 -19.42
C ALA A 139 6.42 4.23 -19.79
N THR A 140 7.54 3.79 -20.37
CA THR A 140 7.78 2.40 -20.82
C THR A 140 8.97 1.77 -20.13
N GLU A 141 9.44 2.38 -19.03
CA GLU A 141 10.63 1.90 -18.32
C GLU A 141 10.32 0.63 -17.53
N HIS A 142 11.28 -0.32 -17.55
CA HIS A 142 11.30 -1.42 -16.59
C HIS A 142 11.83 -0.90 -15.25
N ILE A 143 10.99 -0.93 -14.26
CA ILE A 143 11.29 -0.42 -12.92
C ILE A 143 11.95 -1.51 -12.08
N GLU A 144 13.22 -1.27 -11.70
CA GLU A 144 14.01 -2.19 -10.91
C GLU A 144 13.78 -2.03 -9.40
N GLU A 145 13.98 -3.13 -8.66
CA GLU A 145 13.93 -3.17 -7.19
C GLU A 145 15.19 -2.54 -6.57
N ARG A 146 15.37 -1.24 -6.81
CA ARG A 146 16.49 -0.41 -6.30
C ARG A 146 16.03 1.01 -6.03
N ILE A 147 16.80 1.75 -5.24
CA ILE A 147 16.59 3.20 -5.10
C ILE A 147 17.18 3.91 -6.31
N TYR A 148 16.39 4.80 -6.91
CA TYR A 148 16.83 5.70 -7.96
C TYR A 148 17.33 7.00 -7.32
N GLN A 149 18.60 7.00 -6.96
CA GLN A 149 19.24 8.13 -6.27
C GLN A 149 19.50 9.32 -7.19
N ASP A 150 19.39 10.49 -6.61
CA ASP A 150 20.03 11.74 -7.06
C ASP A 150 20.58 12.47 -5.82
N SER A 151 21.38 13.51 -6.04
CA SER A 151 22.07 14.26 -4.98
C SER A 151 21.19 15.33 -4.31
N THR A 152 19.92 15.44 -4.69
CA THR A 152 19.08 16.63 -4.36
C THR A 152 18.10 16.39 -3.21
N ALA A 153 17.98 15.16 -2.68
CA ALA A 153 16.96 14.79 -1.70
C ALA A 153 16.97 15.68 -0.43
N GLU A 154 18.17 16.01 0.08
CA GLU A 154 18.28 16.86 1.28
C GLU A 154 17.86 18.30 1.00
N SER A 155 18.30 18.87 -0.11
CA SER A 155 17.92 20.25 -0.49
C SER A 155 16.43 20.36 -0.82
N GLU A 156 15.84 19.34 -1.42
CA GLU A 156 14.39 19.26 -1.66
C GLU A 156 13.60 19.23 -0.35
N LEU A 157 14.04 18.41 0.62
CA LEU A 157 13.40 18.37 1.94
C LEU A 157 13.49 19.75 2.62
N GLU A 158 14.67 20.37 2.62
CA GLU A 158 14.85 21.71 3.19
C GLU A 158 13.95 22.75 2.51
N GLU A 159 13.88 22.73 1.17
CA GLU A 159 13.01 23.63 0.41
C GLU A 159 11.54 23.45 0.78
N ILE A 160 11.03 22.22 0.86
CA ILE A 160 9.64 21.93 1.23
C ILE A 160 9.34 22.40 2.64
N VAL A 161 10.22 22.10 3.60
CA VAL A 161 10.02 22.47 5.02
C VAL A 161 10.07 23.98 5.22
N THR A 162 10.98 24.69 4.53
CA THR A 162 11.20 26.13 4.75
C THR A 162 10.32 27.03 3.88
N LYS A 163 10.04 26.62 2.63
CA LYS A 163 9.32 27.44 1.64
C LYS A 163 7.90 26.92 1.32
N GLY A 164 7.53 25.73 1.79
CA GLY A 164 6.22 25.17 1.56
C GLY A 164 6.04 24.45 0.22
N GLY A 165 7.09 24.28 -0.57
CA GLY A 165 7.01 23.65 -1.87
C GLY A 165 8.35 23.26 -2.43
N SER A 166 8.34 22.58 -3.59
CA SER A 166 9.52 22.28 -4.38
C SER A 166 9.20 22.41 -5.86
N ALA A 167 10.13 22.98 -6.62
CA ALA A 167 10.01 23.07 -8.08
C ALA A 167 9.87 21.71 -8.75
N ARG A 168 10.41 20.65 -8.12
CA ARG A 168 10.33 19.30 -8.65
C ARG A 168 8.98 18.63 -8.49
N LEU A 169 8.05 19.19 -7.72
CA LEU A 169 6.71 18.58 -7.54
C LEU A 169 6.00 18.30 -8.88
N CYS A 170 6.24 19.12 -9.90
CA CYS A 170 5.65 18.95 -11.23
C CYS A 170 6.12 17.68 -11.97
N GLU A 171 7.19 17.00 -11.51
CA GLU A 171 7.64 15.72 -12.07
C GLU A 171 6.74 14.53 -11.63
N TRP A 172 5.87 14.72 -10.63
CA TRP A 172 4.95 13.71 -10.14
C TRP A 172 3.49 14.14 -10.31
N PRO A 173 2.57 13.18 -10.45
CA PRO A 173 1.16 13.49 -10.62
C PRO A 173 0.50 14.10 -9.37
N ASN A 174 1.10 13.94 -8.20
CA ASN A 174 0.59 14.49 -6.94
C ASN A 174 1.66 14.50 -5.83
N ALA A 175 1.38 15.22 -4.75
CA ALA A 175 2.28 15.37 -3.61
C ALA A 175 2.53 14.04 -2.85
N TYR A 176 1.57 13.12 -2.84
CA TYR A 176 1.74 11.79 -2.25
C TYR A 176 2.86 11.01 -2.94
N ALA A 177 2.81 10.92 -4.27
CA ALA A 177 3.81 10.21 -5.07
C ALA A 177 5.22 10.79 -4.83
N TYR A 178 5.34 12.11 -4.83
CA TYR A 178 6.60 12.79 -4.55
C TYR A 178 7.10 12.56 -3.13
N SER A 179 6.22 12.64 -2.11
CA SER A 179 6.62 12.39 -0.71
C SER A 179 7.18 10.99 -0.50
N LYS A 180 6.62 9.98 -1.19
CA LYS A 180 7.13 8.60 -1.14
C LYS A 180 8.49 8.47 -1.84
N ASN A 181 8.67 9.09 -3.00
CA ASN A 181 9.97 9.12 -3.67
C ASN A 181 11.06 9.77 -2.78
N LEU A 182 10.75 10.94 -2.21
CA LEU A 182 11.67 11.65 -1.32
C LEU A 182 12.01 10.83 -0.07
N MET A 183 11.03 10.14 0.51
CA MET A 183 11.23 9.21 1.62
C MET A 183 12.24 8.12 1.29
N GLU A 184 12.09 7.46 0.14
CA GLU A 184 12.98 6.37 -0.27
C GLU A 184 14.43 6.84 -0.41
N ARG A 185 14.65 7.97 -1.09
CA ARG A 185 15.98 8.55 -1.32
C ARG A 185 16.65 8.96 -0.01
N LEU A 186 15.93 9.62 0.89
CA LEU A 186 16.45 10.06 2.19
C LEU A 186 16.73 8.88 3.13
N LEU A 187 15.88 7.85 3.17
CA LEU A 187 16.15 6.65 3.96
C LEU A 187 17.45 5.98 3.49
N HIS A 188 17.62 5.81 2.19
CA HIS A 188 18.84 5.22 1.65
C HIS A 188 20.08 6.08 1.91
N GLN A 189 19.97 7.40 1.81
CA GLN A 189 21.09 8.32 2.01
C GLN A 189 21.51 8.40 3.48
N ARG A 190 20.53 8.50 4.40
CA ARG A 190 20.80 8.72 5.83
C ARG A 190 21.08 7.43 6.60
N TYR A 191 20.49 6.30 6.16
CA TYR A 191 20.52 5.05 6.92
C TYR A 191 20.98 3.83 6.10
N PRO A 192 22.08 3.93 5.30
CA PRO A 192 22.53 2.83 4.45
C PRO A 192 22.96 1.57 5.23
N HIS A 193 23.23 1.72 6.53
CA HIS A 193 23.72 0.64 7.39
C HIS A 193 22.62 0.00 8.25
N LEU A 194 21.39 0.50 8.19
CA LEU A 194 20.26 -0.12 8.88
C LEU A 194 19.62 -1.21 8.01
N PRO A 195 19.10 -2.28 8.62
CA PRO A 195 18.32 -3.27 7.90
C PRO A 195 16.96 -2.66 7.54
N ILE A 196 16.89 -1.97 6.40
CA ILE A 196 15.69 -1.34 5.87
C ILE A 196 15.19 -2.08 4.65
N MET A 197 13.89 -2.38 4.62
CA MET A 197 13.19 -2.86 3.44
C MET A 197 12.15 -1.83 3.01
N VAL A 198 12.32 -1.28 1.82
CA VAL A 198 11.32 -0.43 1.17
C VAL A 198 10.41 -1.33 0.35
N ALA A 199 9.14 -1.45 0.75
CA ALA A 199 8.14 -2.22 0.03
C ALA A 199 7.26 -1.28 -0.80
N ARG A 200 7.47 -1.25 -2.12
CA ARG A 200 6.64 -0.52 -3.08
C ARG A 200 5.39 -1.33 -3.38
N ILE A 201 4.26 -0.83 -2.94
CA ILE A 201 2.98 -1.51 -3.11
C ILE A 201 2.24 -0.91 -4.30
N THR A 202 1.70 -1.77 -5.15
CA THR A 202 0.84 -1.39 -6.28
C THR A 202 -0.61 -1.16 -5.82
N SER A 203 -1.57 -1.04 -6.72
CA SER A 203 -2.97 -0.85 -6.34
C SER A 203 -3.51 -2.08 -5.63
N VAL A 204 -3.85 -1.94 -4.35
CA VAL A 204 -4.39 -3.05 -3.55
C VAL A 204 -5.89 -3.19 -3.79
N THR A 205 -6.32 -4.43 -4.01
CA THR A 205 -7.71 -4.79 -4.26
C THR A 205 -8.26 -5.72 -3.17
N GLY A 206 -9.45 -6.27 -3.38
CA GLY A 206 -10.04 -7.25 -2.49
C GLY A 206 -9.22 -8.52 -2.38
N ALA A 207 -9.33 -9.21 -1.25
CA ALA A 207 -8.60 -10.44 -0.99
C ALA A 207 -8.96 -11.54 -2.01
N TRP A 208 -7.96 -12.35 -2.37
CA TRP A 208 -8.16 -13.54 -3.20
C TRP A 208 -8.86 -14.65 -2.42
N ALA A 209 -8.40 -14.93 -1.21
CA ALA A 209 -8.89 -16.07 -0.43
C ALA A 209 -9.11 -15.76 1.06
N TYR A 210 -8.28 -14.96 1.69
CA TYR A 210 -8.29 -14.75 3.14
C TYR A 210 -8.51 -13.29 3.53
N PRO A 211 -9.36 -12.98 4.54
CA PRO A 211 -10.18 -13.89 5.37
C PRO A 211 -11.36 -14.49 4.63
N SER A 212 -11.79 -13.87 3.57
CA SER A 212 -12.79 -14.32 2.61
C SER A 212 -12.51 -13.69 1.26
N GLN A 213 -12.85 -14.38 0.17
CA GLN A 213 -12.71 -13.82 -1.16
C GLN A 213 -13.49 -12.51 -1.29
N GLY A 214 -12.86 -11.49 -1.87
CA GLY A 214 -13.45 -10.16 -2.06
C GLY A 214 -13.41 -9.24 -0.82
N TYR A 215 -12.93 -9.70 0.35
CA TYR A 215 -12.77 -8.83 1.52
C TYR A 215 -11.94 -7.58 1.18
N CYS A 216 -12.48 -6.39 1.38
CA CYS A 216 -11.81 -5.15 1.04
C CYS A 216 -12.32 -3.93 1.81
N ASN A 217 -11.60 -2.82 1.68
CA ASN A 217 -12.04 -1.50 2.10
C ASN A 217 -12.50 -0.70 0.87
N PHE A 218 -13.80 -0.53 0.70
CA PHE A 218 -14.40 0.19 -0.43
C PHE A 218 -14.20 1.72 -0.41
N SER A 219 -13.45 2.25 0.53
CA SER A 219 -13.18 3.69 0.59
C SER A 219 -11.85 4.10 -0.04
N ILE A 220 -11.05 3.13 -0.49
CA ILE A 220 -9.68 3.39 -0.98
C ILE A 220 -9.43 2.81 -2.36
N SER A 221 -8.55 3.48 -3.12
CA SER A 221 -7.93 2.99 -4.37
C SER A 221 -8.91 2.23 -5.29
N LEU A 222 -8.47 1.08 -5.81
CA LEU A 222 -9.22 0.26 -6.76
C LEU A 222 -10.56 -0.28 -6.22
N PRO A 223 -10.71 -0.69 -4.95
CA PRO A 223 -12.03 -0.99 -4.40
C PRO A 223 -13.04 0.17 -4.46
N ALA A 224 -12.60 1.42 -4.28
CA ALA A 224 -13.47 2.59 -4.41
C ALA A 224 -13.90 2.83 -5.88
N PHE A 225 -12.99 2.57 -6.83
CA PHE A 225 -13.27 2.58 -8.26
C PHE A 225 -14.35 1.53 -8.61
N ILE A 226 -14.15 0.27 -8.21
CA ILE A 226 -15.11 -0.83 -8.44
C ILE A 226 -16.47 -0.50 -7.82
N ARG A 227 -16.49 0.00 -6.58
CA ARG A 227 -17.74 0.44 -5.91
C ARG A 227 -18.46 1.53 -6.70
N SER A 228 -17.73 2.54 -7.19
CA SER A 228 -18.32 3.66 -7.90
C SER A 228 -19.04 3.22 -9.19
N ILE A 229 -18.50 2.22 -9.86
CA ILE A 229 -19.09 1.60 -11.04
C ILE A 229 -20.26 0.69 -10.66
N ALA A 230 -20.04 -0.22 -9.72
CA ALA A 230 -21.06 -1.21 -9.29
C ALA A 230 -22.35 -0.55 -8.77
N LEU A 231 -22.24 0.63 -8.17
CA LEU A 231 -23.39 1.43 -7.70
C LEU A 231 -23.95 2.37 -8.80
N GLY A 232 -23.45 2.31 -10.02
CA GLY A 232 -23.92 3.13 -11.15
C GLY A 232 -23.57 4.61 -11.07
N GLY A 233 -22.66 4.99 -10.17
CA GLY A 233 -22.18 6.37 -10.03
C GLY A 233 -21.21 6.79 -11.13
N VAL A 234 -20.46 5.84 -11.68
CA VAL A 234 -19.48 6.03 -12.76
C VAL A 234 -19.73 5.00 -13.84
N LYS A 235 -19.76 5.42 -15.09
CA LYS A 235 -20.01 4.54 -16.25
C LYS A 235 -19.51 5.08 -17.58
N HIS A 236 -18.89 6.24 -17.59
CA HIS A 236 -18.39 6.89 -18.81
C HIS A 236 -16.88 7.04 -18.73
N PHE A 237 -16.17 6.52 -19.74
CA PHE A 237 -14.72 6.53 -19.78
C PHE A 237 -14.19 6.85 -21.18
N PRO A 238 -12.99 7.45 -21.30
CA PRO A 238 -12.30 7.54 -22.58
C PRO A 238 -11.89 6.13 -23.03
N VAL A 239 -11.83 5.92 -24.34
CA VAL A 239 -11.48 4.62 -24.96
C VAL A 239 -10.09 4.12 -24.56
N SER A 240 -9.16 5.03 -24.23
CA SER A 240 -7.82 4.70 -23.71
C SER A 240 -7.85 3.84 -22.45
N MET A 241 -8.93 3.91 -21.66
CA MET A 241 -9.12 3.07 -20.49
C MET A 241 -9.16 1.57 -20.81
N LYS A 242 -9.64 1.19 -21.99
CA LYS A 242 -9.77 -0.23 -22.38
C LYS A 242 -8.45 -1.00 -22.30
N THR A 243 -7.36 -0.34 -22.66
CA THR A 243 -6.02 -0.94 -22.74
C THR A 243 -5.09 -0.49 -21.63
N ALA A 244 -5.54 0.44 -20.77
CA ALA A 244 -4.73 0.96 -19.68
C ALA A 244 -4.36 -0.15 -18.68
N ILE A 245 -3.09 -0.23 -18.34
CA ILE A 245 -2.56 -1.17 -17.35
C ILE A 245 -2.32 -0.42 -16.05
N ASN A 246 -2.98 -0.86 -15.00
CA ASN A 246 -2.70 -0.40 -13.64
C ASN A 246 -2.37 -1.63 -12.79
N ASP A 247 -1.10 -1.80 -12.45
CA ASP A 247 -0.67 -2.97 -11.68
C ASP A 247 -1.45 -3.06 -10.36
N MET A 248 -1.92 -4.24 -10.05
CA MET A 248 -2.79 -4.48 -8.92
C MET A 248 -2.52 -5.82 -8.23
N ILE A 249 -2.79 -5.88 -6.93
CA ILE A 249 -2.54 -7.05 -6.12
C ILE A 249 -3.64 -7.25 -5.06
N PRO A 250 -4.13 -8.48 -4.81
CA PRO A 250 -5.02 -8.76 -3.67
C PRO A 250 -4.35 -8.46 -2.34
N VAL A 251 -5.11 -7.95 -1.37
CA VAL A 251 -4.57 -7.53 -0.06
C VAL A 251 -3.91 -8.67 0.72
N ASP A 252 -4.45 -9.87 0.64
CA ASP A 252 -3.89 -11.04 1.31
C ASP A 252 -2.56 -11.49 0.68
N ILE A 253 -2.45 -11.46 -0.65
CA ILE A 253 -1.19 -11.71 -1.37
C ILE A 253 -0.15 -10.64 -1.01
N CYS A 254 -0.54 -9.37 -1.03
CA CYS A 254 0.33 -8.26 -0.63
C CYS A 254 0.90 -8.48 0.78
N VAL A 255 0.05 -8.80 1.75
CA VAL A 255 0.46 -9.06 3.14
C VAL A 255 1.36 -10.29 3.24
N ASN A 256 1.07 -11.36 2.51
CA ASN A 256 1.92 -12.55 2.47
C ASN A 256 3.31 -12.23 1.89
N MET A 257 3.40 -11.40 0.84
CA MET A 257 4.67 -10.90 0.30
C MET A 257 5.46 -10.10 1.34
N LEU A 258 4.80 -9.17 2.06
CA LEU A 258 5.44 -8.41 3.13
C LEU A 258 5.99 -9.32 4.23
N LEU A 259 5.18 -10.27 4.70
CA LEU A 259 5.56 -11.23 5.74
C LEU A 259 6.72 -12.14 5.29
N ALA A 260 6.64 -12.72 4.10
CA ALA A 260 7.65 -13.63 3.60
C ALA A 260 9.00 -12.94 3.37
N ASN A 261 8.97 -11.74 2.78
CA ASN A 261 10.19 -10.97 2.55
C ASN A 261 10.81 -10.43 3.85
N ALA A 262 10.00 -10.09 4.87
CA ALA A 262 10.52 -9.61 6.15
C ALA A 262 11.40 -10.66 6.87
N VAL A 263 11.22 -11.93 6.60
CA VAL A 263 12.00 -13.03 7.22
C VAL A 263 12.85 -13.81 6.19
N ASP A 264 13.05 -13.27 5.01
CA ASP A 264 13.89 -13.90 3.99
C ASP A 264 15.34 -13.99 4.49
N PRO A 265 15.93 -15.20 4.55
CA PRO A 265 17.29 -15.37 5.07
C PRO A 265 18.37 -14.70 4.20
N SER A 266 18.05 -14.30 2.98
CA SER A 266 18.95 -13.60 2.06
C SER A 266 18.87 -12.07 2.15
N ASN A 267 18.14 -11.52 3.14
CA ASN A 267 17.98 -10.08 3.27
C ASN A 267 19.30 -9.34 3.45
N SER A 268 19.49 -8.31 2.61
CA SER A 268 20.62 -7.36 2.71
C SER A 268 20.31 -6.23 3.71
N MET A 269 21.29 -5.34 3.92
CA MET A 269 21.12 -4.19 4.83
C MET A 269 20.01 -3.26 4.36
N PHE A 270 20.09 -2.84 3.12
CA PHE A 270 19.07 -1.98 2.51
C PHE A 270 18.56 -2.66 1.24
N GLN A 271 17.27 -2.81 1.12
CA GLN A 271 16.67 -3.47 -0.05
C GLN A 271 15.32 -2.85 -0.42
N VAL A 272 14.95 -3.06 -1.67
CA VAL A 272 13.66 -2.65 -2.22
C VAL A 272 12.95 -3.90 -2.73
N VAL A 273 11.66 -4.03 -2.47
CA VAL A 273 10.81 -5.08 -3.01
C VAL A 273 9.56 -4.46 -3.63
N HIS A 274 9.10 -5.02 -4.75
CA HIS A 274 7.85 -4.60 -5.38
C HIS A 274 6.72 -5.59 -5.02
N CYS A 275 5.83 -5.20 -4.09
CA CYS A 275 4.59 -5.93 -3.86
C CYS A 275 3.62 -5.65 -5.02
N SER A 276 3.81 -6.37 -6.11
CA SER A 276 3.28 -6.14 -7.45
C SER A 276 2.96 -7.47 -8.12
N SER A 277 2.04 -7.47 -9.07
CA SER A 277 1.85 -8.59 -9.99
C SER A 277 2.90 -8.62 -11.11
N ALA A 278 3.70 -7.57 -11.26
CA ALA A 278 4.65 -7.36 -12.36
C ALA A 278 3.99 -7.56 -13.74
N THR A 279 2.76 -7.08 -13.87
CA THR A 279 1.89 -7.23 -15.06
C THR A 279 1.55 -8.67 -15.45
N ARG A 280 1.87 -9.66 -14.60
CA ARG A 280 1.43 -11.03 -14.82
C ARG A 280 -0.03 -11.18 -14.41
N ASN A 281 -0.81 -11.83 -15.30
CA ASN A 281 -2.20 -12.19 -15.02
C ASN A 281 -3.03 -11.05 -14.40
N ILE A 282 -2.88 -9.82 -14.91
CA ILE A 282 -3.74 -8.70 -14.50
C ILE A 282 -4.67 -8.27 -15.63
N PRO A 283 -5.93 -7.93 -15.32
CA PRO A 283 -6.84 -7.34 -16.29
C PRO A 283 -6.45 -5.87 -16.55
N THR A 284 -6.83 -5.35 -17.71
CA THR A 284 -6.78 -3.91 -17.95
C THR A 284 -7.80 -3.17 -17.07
N LEU A 285 -7.65 -1.86 -16.91
CA LEU A 285 -8.64 -1.05 -16.20
C LEU A 285 -10.03 -1.13 -16.85
N GLY A 286 -10.09 -1.21 -18.20
CA GLY A 286 -11.32 -1.42 -18.94
C GLY A 286 -12.00 -2.74 -18.56
N GLN A 287 -11.25 -3.84 -18.53
CA GLN A 287 -11.78 -5.14 -18.11
C GLN A 287 -12.26 -5.12 -16.64
N VAL A 288 -11.52 -4.49 -15.74
CA VAL A 288 -11.98 -4.30 -14.35
C VAL A 288 -13.28 -3.51 -14.29
N ALA A 289 -13.37 -2.44 -15.08
CA ALA A 289 -14.57 -1.61 -15.12
C ALA A 289 -15.78 -2.41 -15.67
N GLU A 290 -15.60 -3.20 -16.71
CA GLU A 290 -16.64 -4.06 -17.31
C GLU A 290 -17.10 -5.17 -16.35
N MET A 291 -16.18 -5.78 -15.61
CA MET A 291 -16.52 -6.74 -14.53
C MET A 291 -17.31 -6.06 -13.40
N ALA A 292 -16.99 -4.79 -13.09
CA ALA A 292 -17.67 -4.03 -12.07
C ALA A 292 -19.10 -3.61 -12.46
N GLY A 293 -19.33 -3.23 -13.72
CA GLY A 293 -20.63 -2.78 -14.18
C GLY A 293 -20.72 -2.47 -15.67
N HIS A 294 -21.80 -1.81 -16.07
CA HIS A 294 -22.00 -1.39 -17.45
C HIS A 294 -21.22 -0.11 -17.76
N ILE A 295 -20.42 -0.12 -18.81
CA ILE A 295 -19.50 0.96 -19.20
C ILE A 295 -19.77 1.41 -20.63
N SER A 296 -19.73 2.73 -20.84
CA SER A 296 -19.70 3.39 -22.14
C SER A 296 -18.33 4.04 -22.35
N TYR A 297 -17.76 3.85 -23.54
CA TYR A 297 -16.47 4.41 -23.92
C TYR A 297 -16.63 5.47 -25.01
N PHE A 298 -15.82 6.51 -24.95
CA PHE A 298 -15.85 7.66 -25.86
C PHE A 298 -14.48 7.89 -26.48
N GLU A 299 -14.47 8.18 -27.79
CA GLU A 299 -13.23 8.32 -28.55
C GLU A 299 -12.50 9.64 -28.30
N ASN A 300 -13.23 10.69 -27.90
CA ASN A 300 -12.66 12.00 -27.68
C ASN A 300 -13.31 12.73 -26.51
N GLN A 301 -12.66 13.80 -26.07
CA GLN A 301 -13.10 14.60 -24.92
C GLN A 301 -14.48 15.25 -25.13
N TYR A 302 -14.79 15.66 -26.35
CA TYR A 302 -16.08 16.31 -26.64
C TYR A 302 -17.25 15.35 -26.40
N GLU A 303 -17.17 14.13 -26.94
CA GLU A 303 -18.20 13.09 -26.73
C GLU A 303 -18.33 12.71 -25.25
N PHE A 304 -17.21 12.64 -24.54
CA PHE A 304 -17.21 12.38 -23.11
C PHE A 304 -17.91 13.49 -22.32
N ASP A 305 -17.58 14.76 -22.59
CA ASP A 305 -18.20 15.90 -21.91
C ASP A 305 -19.70 16.03 -22.26
N GLU A 306 -20.10 15.76 -23.51
CA GLU A 306 -21.50 15.69 -23.91
C GLU A 306 -22.25 14.60 -23.14
N ALA A 307 -21.68 13.41 -23.01
CA ALA A 307 -22.28 12.32 -22.22
C ALA A 307 -22.44 12.71 -20.74
N LEU A 308 -21.45 13.41 -20.18
CA LEU A 308 -21.54 13.89 -18.79
C LEU A 308 -22.59 14.98 -18.59
N ALA A 309 -22.90 15.79 -19.60
CA ALA A 309 -23.92 16.84 -19.53
C ALA A 309 -25.35 16.27 -19.31
N HIS A 310 -25.58 15.00 -19.65
CA HIS A 310 -26.83 14.29 -19.39
C HIS A 310 -26.93 13.67 -17.99
N LEU A 311 -25.88 13.75 -17.17
CA LEU A 311 -25.85 13.25 -15.80
C LEU A 311 -26.21 14.37 -14.80
N ASN A 312 -26.60 13.98 -13.58
CA ASN A 312 -26.64 14.97 -12.50
C ASN A 312 -25.22 15.43 -12.11
N GLU A 313 -25.12 16.61 -11.54
CA GLU A 313 -23.84 17.26 -11.19
C GLU A 313 -22.89 16.34 -10.38
N LYS A 314 -23.43 15.62 -9.40
CA LYS A 314 -22.67 14.70 -8.55
C LYS A 314 -22.07 13.54 -9.37
N GLN A 315 -22.85 12.95 -10.26
CA GLN A 315 -22.38 11.86 -11.13
C GLN A 315 -21.36 12.37 -12.16
N ALA A 316 -21.61 13.52 -12.79
CA ALA A 316 -20.68 14.12 -13.75
C ALA A 316 -19.32 14.42 -13.07
N LYS A 317 -19.35 15.05 -11.89
CA LYS A 317 -18.16 15.32 -11.10
C LYS A 317 -17.39 14.02 -10.75
N LEU A 318 -18.09 12.98 -10.30
CA LEU A 318 -17.47 11.72 -9.93
C LEU A 318 -16.81 11.02 -11.13
N ASN A 319 -17.45 11.03 -12.32
CA ASN A 319 -16.84 10.50 -13.53
C ASN A 319 -15.54 11.24 -13.89
N ARG A 320 -15.53 12.58 -13.84
CA ARG A 320 -14.31 13.39 -14.09
C ARG A 320 -13.20 13.05 -13.10
N VAL A 321 -13.50 13.05 -11.81
CA VAL A 321 -12.50 12.73 -10.76
C VAL A 321 -11.89 11.35 -10.96
N ILE A 322 -12.68 10.35 -11.30
CA ILE A 322 -12.18 8.99 -11.54
C ILE A 322 -11.31 8.94 -12.81
N VAL A 323 -11.75 9.56 -13.91
CA VAL A 323 -10.96 9.60 -15.15
C VAL A 323 -9.64 10.34 -14.92
N GLU A 324 -9.65 11.46 -14.22
CA GLU A 324 -8.45 12.22 -13.85
C GLU A 324 -7.50 11.38 -12.96
N ALA A 325 -8.05 10.72 -11.94
CA ALA A 325 -7.27 9.88 -11.01
C ALA A 325 -6.53 8.71 -11.71
N TYR A 326 -7.13 8.16 -12.76
CA TYR A 326 -6.52 7.08 -13.55
C TYR A 326 -5.88 7.56 -14.86
N GLY A 327 -5.93 8.84 -15.17
CA GLY A 327 -5.36 9.45 -16.38
C GLY A 327 -3.90 9.08 -16.58
N PHE A 328 -3.12 9.14 -15.50
CA PHE A 328 -1.71 8.73 -15.53
C PHE A 328 -1.52 7.27 -15.98
N ALA A 329 -2.34 6.33 -15.50
CA ALA A 329 -2.27 4.93 -15.90
C ALA A 329 -2.74 4.70 -17.35
N MET A 330 -3.55 5.60 -17.90
CA MET A 330 -3.97 5.54 -19.32
C MET A 330 -2.85 5.97 -20.28
N GLU A 331 -1.95 6.83 -19.81
CA GLU A 331 -0.85 7.40 -20.61
C GLU A 331 0.48 6.65 -20.40
N ASN A 332 0.62 5.93 -19.29
CA ASN A 332 1.90 5.35 -18.87
C ASN A 332 1.76 3.85 -18.58
N ARG A 333 2.76 3.09 -19.02
CA ARG A 333 2.83 1.65 -18.78
C ARG A 333 4.15 1.28 -18.14
N PHE A 334 4.17 1.20 -16.81
CA PHE A 334 5.32 0.69 -16.08
C PHE A 334 5.28 -0.83 -15.97
N ILE A 335 6.46 -1.45 -16.10
CA ILE A 335 6.67 -2.86 -15.82
C ILE A 335 7.59 -2.96 -14.62
N PHE A 336 7.09 -3.54 -13.54
CA PHE A 336 7.87 -3.70 -12.30
C PHE A 336 8.64 -5.00 -12.32
N ASN A 337 9.96 -4.94 -12.09
CA ASN A 337 10.73 -6.13 -11.76
C ASN A 337 10.29 -6.63 -10.38
N ASP A 338 10.13 -7.94 -10.23
CA ASP A 338 9.65 -8.57 -9.00
C ASP A 338 10.57 -9.71 -8.51
N ALA A 339 11.79 -9.73 -8.99
CA ALA A 339 12.74 -10.81 -8.69
C ALA A 339 13.01 -10.93 -7.19
N GLN A 340 13.10 -9.79 -6.48
CA GLN A 340 13.36 -9.81 -5.04
C GLN A 340 12.13 -10.24 -4.24
N VAL A 341 10.95 -9.72 -4.56
CA VAL A 341 9.72 -10.09 -3.83
C VAL A 341 9.36 -11.56 -4.00
N ARG A 342 9.85 -12.22 -5.07
CA ARG A 342 9.66 -13.65 -5.34
C ARG A 342 10.73 -14.56 -4.71
N ARG A 343 11.82 -14.04 -4.15
CA ARG A 343 12.85 -14.88 -3.49
C ARG A 343 12.28 -15.87 -2.47
N PRO A 344 11.25 -15.54 -1.68
CA PRO A 344 10.65 -16.49 -0.77
C PRO A 344 10.14 -17.79 -1.41
N LEU A 345 9.81 -17.81 -2.71
CA LEU A 345 9.43 -19.03 -3.43
C LEU A 345 10.55 -20.09 -3.42
N GLN A 346 11.81 -19.69 -3.22
CA GLN A 346 12.95 -20.59 -3.22
C GLN A 346 13.15 -21.35 -1.88
N TRP A 347 12.65 -20.79 -0.77
CA TRP A 347 12.86 -21.36 0.56
C TRP A 347 11.57 -21.75 1.31
N MET A 348 10.43 -21.23 0.88
CA MET A 348 9.13 -21.64 1.44
C MET A 348 8.76 -23.05 0.99
N SER A 349 8.31 -23.88 1.94
CA SER A 349 7.75 -25.19 1.60
C SER A 349 6.41 -25.06 0.87
N GLN A 350 5.97 -26.13 0.20
CA GLN A 350 4.66 -26.16 -0.45
C GLN A 350 3.50 -25.89 0.54
N ASP A 351 3.57 -26.44 1.74
CA ASP A 351 2.57 -26.18 2.79
C ASP A 351 2.57 -24.71 3.21
N ALA A 352 3.76 -24.08 3.31
CA ALA A 352 3.87 -22.66 3.61
C ALA A 352 3.32 -21.80 2.47
N LEU A 353 3.56 -22.16 1.21
CA LEU A 353 3.00 -21.46 0.05
C LEU A 353 1.48 -21.66 -0.06
N ALA A 354 0.95 -22.82 0.28
CA ALA A 354 -0.50 -23.05 0.35
C ALA A 354 -1.16 -22.19 1.44
N LYS A 355 -0.49 -22.01 2.60
CA LYS A 355 -0.99 -21.19 3.72
C LYS A 355 -0.81 -19.69 3.48
N PHE A 356 0.30 -19.29 2.83
CA PHE A 356 0.70 -17.91 2.54
C PHE A 356 1.09 -17.76 1.07
N PRO A 357 0.10 -17.83 0.14
CA PRO A 357 0.40 -17.67 -1.27
C PRO A 357 0.97 -16.28 -1.56
N ILE A 358 2.02 -16.23 -2.39
CA ILE A 358 2.68 -15.00 -2.86
C ILE A 358 2.74 -14.92 -4.39
N ASP A 359 2.29 -15.95 -5.10
CA ASP A 359 2.20 -15.95 -6.55
C ASP A 359 0.85 -15.38 -7.02
N VAL A 360 0.86 -14.78 -8.20
CA VAL A 360 -0.29 -14.10 -8.79
C VAL A 360 -0.78 -14.78 -10.07
N GLU A 361 -0.10 -15.83 -10.53
CA GLU A 361 -0.36 -16.45 -11.84
C GLU A 361 -1.73 -17.15 -11.90
N GLU A 362 -2.19 -17.69 -10.77
CA GLU A 362 -3.46 -18.42 -10.68
C GLU A 362 -4.65 -17.56 -10.21
N LEU A 363 -4.49 -16.23 -10.16
CA LEU A 363 -5.56 -15.34 -9.68
C LEU A 363 -6.75 -15.29 -10.65
N GLU A 364 -7.91 -15.58 -10.16
CA GLU A 364 -9.19 -15.50 -10.85
C GLU A 364 -9.85 -14.12 -10.61
N TRP A 365 -9.43 -13.10 -11.35
CA TRP A 365 -9.89 -11.71 -11.16
C TRP A 365 -11.40 -11.54 -11.24
N THR A 366 -12.05 -12.27 -12.17
CA THR A 366 -13.52 -12.24 -12.30
C THR A 366 -14.19 -12.70 -11.01
N ALA A 367 -13.67 -13.74 -10.36
CA ALA A 367 -14.19 -14.25 -9.10
C ALA A 367 -13.97 -13.26 -7.94
N ILE A 368 -12.78 -12.64 -7.88
CA ILE A 368 -12.46 -11.63 -6.86
C ILE A 368 -13.42 -10.45 -6.97
N ILE A 369 -13.60 -9.89 -8.17
CA ILE A 369 -14.45 -8.72 -8.39
C ILE A 369 -15.93 -9.07 -8.16
N ALA A 370 -16.37 -10.26 -8.55
CA ALA A 370 -17.72 -10.73 -8.27
C ALA A 370 -17.98 -10.86 -6.76
N ALA A 371 -17.00 -11.38 -6.00
CA ALA A 371 -17.09 -11.47 -4.54
C ALA A 371 -17.11 -10.08 -3.88
N MET A 372 -16.30 -9.12 -4.36
CA MET A 372 -16.34 -7.74 -3.89
C MET A 372 -17.72 -7.09 -4.13
N LYS A 373 -18.33 -7.31 -5.30
CA LYS A 373 -19.70 -6.80 -5.59
C LYS A 373 -20.74 -7.41 -4.67
N LYS A 374 -20.64 -8.70 -4.34
CA LYS A 374 -21.52 -9.38 -3.39
C LYS A 374 -21.38 -8.77 -1.99
N GLU A 375 -20.18 -8.55 -1.51
CA GLU A 375 -19.89 -7.90 -0.23
C GLU A 375 -20.47 -6.48 -0.18
N LEU A 376 -20.30 -5.71 -1.25
CA LEU A 376 -20.86 -4.36 -1.36
C LEU A 376 -22.39 -4.38 -1.25
N SER A 377 -23.06 -5.35 -1.85
CA SER A 377 -24.52 -5.51 -1.78
C SER A 377 -24.97 -5.85 -0.36
N LEU A 378 -24.25 -6.72 0.35
CA LEU A 378 -24.55 -7.06 1.75
C LEU A 378 -24.41 -5.83 2.67
N LEU A 379 -23.34 -5.03 2.48
CA LEU A 379 -23.14 -3.80 3.25
C LEU A 379 -24.24 -2.76 2.98
N ALA A 380 -24.75 -2.67 1.77
CA ALA A 380 -25.85 -1.78 1.42
C ALA A 380 -27.15 -2.20 2.12
N THR A 381 -27.44 -3.50 2.15
CA THR A 381 -28.63 -4.07 2.84
C THR A 381 -28.55 -3.86 4.35
N ALA A 382 -27.37 -4.09 4.95
CA ALA A 382 -27.15 -3.92 6.39
C ALA A 382 -27.28 -2.45 6.87
N ARG A 383 -27.06 -1.47 5.98
CA ARG A 383 -27.24 -0.04 6.29
C ARG A 383 -28.69 0.44 6.13
N ALA A 384 -29.52 -0.31 5.41
CA ALA A 384 -30.91 -0.01 5.18
C ALA A 384 -31.85 -0.64 6.21
N ALA A 385 -31.38 -1.64 6.96
CA ALA A 385 -32.04 -2.28 8.10
C ALA A 385 -31.65 -1.59 9.43
#